data_60fbeb0ffa597ae555c5cbe7ee22b571
#
_entry.id   60fbeb0ffa597ae555c5cbe7ee22b571
#
_cell.length_a   1.000
_cell.length_b   1.000
_cell.length_c   1.000
_cell.angle_alpha   90.00
_cell.angle_beta   90.00
_cell.angle_gamma   90.00
#
_symmetry.space_group_name_H-M   'P 1'
#
loop_
_entity.id
_entity.type
_entity.pdbx_description
1 polymer ?
#
loop_
_entity_poly.entity_id
_entity_poly.type
_entity_poly.pdbx_seq_one_letter_code
_entity_poly.pdbx_strand_id
1 'polypeptide(L)'
;MTRTAIVGTGYHVPDRVVTNDELTRHMDTSDEWIRERTGIRERRWVREGTTGAGMAAEAARMALDDAGIPAGEVDAIVLATLSPDHFFPGTGVFLQRELGLDLIPALDLRAQCSGFLYGLSVADAWIRVGQYRTILLVGVEIQSTGIDLSTRGRDMAVLFGDGAGAAVLQATDDPVRGVLSTHIHAQGEHAETLWCDASASFRHPRIGPEDLAEGRHYPRMDGREVFKHAVSRMPEVVGEALAANGLQADDIDLLVPHQANLRISQMVQRRLGLDDDRIYNNIQRYGNTTAATIPIALAEAVREGRLERGGLLCLCAFGSGFTWGSALVRW
;
A
#
# COMPACT_ATOMS: atom_id res chain seq x y z
N MET A 1 8.32 -24.99 -13.10
CA MET A 1 8.99 -23.80 -12.50
C MET A 1 8.22 -23.42 -11.26
N THR A 2 8.88 -23.25 -10.15
CA THR A 2 8.27 -22.78 -8.90
C THR A 2 7.62 -21.42 -9.10
N ARG A 3 6.42 -21.25 -8.58
CA ARG A 3 5.65 -19.98 -8.58
C ARG A 3 5.46 -19.49 -7.15
N THR A 4 5.01 -18.26 -7.03
CA THR A 4 4.70 -17.64 -5.73
C THR A 4 3.19 -17.56 -5.58
N ALA A 5 2.60 -18.28 -4.63
CA ALA A 5 1.20 -18.14 -4.30
C ALA A 5 1.01 -17.19 -3.10
N ILE A 6 -0.04 -16.39 -3.11
CA ILE A 6 -0.57 -15.74 -1.91
C ILE A 6 -1.42 -16.80 -1.22
N VAL A 7 -1.03 -17.21 0.00
CA VAL A 7 -1.69 -18.29 0.71
C VAL A 7 -2.45 -17.84 1.95
N GLY A 8 -2.24 -16.60 2.38
CA GLY A 8 -3.00 -15.97 3.44
C GLY A 8 -2.88 -14.47 3.39
N THR A 9 -3.91 -13.77 3.89
CA THR A 9 -4.02 -12.33 3.92
C THR A 9 -4.50 -11.85 5.28
N GLY A 10 -4.02 -10.68 5.69
CA GLY A 10 -4.43 -10.09 6.96
C GLY A 10 -4.30 -8.58 6.95
N TYR A 11 -5.00 -7.91 7.84
CA TYR A 11 -4.90 -6.48 8.00
C TYR A 11 -5.19 -6.05 9.43
N HIS A 12 -4.70 -4.88 9.77
CA HIS A 12 -5.01 -4.19 11.01
C HIS A 12 -5.17 -2.69 10.73
N VAL A 13 -6.22 -2.10 11.27
CA VAL A 13 -6.46 -0.66 11.24
C VAL A 13 -6.75 -0.16 12.66
N PRO A 14 -6.31 1.04 13.05
CA PRO A 14 -6.61 1.58 14.37
C PRO A 14 -8.10 1.67 14.66
N ASP A 15 -8.48 1.49 15.93
CA ASP A 15 -9.88 1.59 16.37
C ASP A 15 -10.43 3.02 16.31
N ARG A 16 -9.54 4.03 16.38
CA ARG A 16 -9.96 5.44 16.37
C ARG A 16 -10.43 5.84 14.98
N VAL A 17 -11.74 6.02 14.85
CA VAL A 17 -12.37 6.59 13.67
C VAL A 17 -12.25 8.10 13.72
N VAL A 18 -11.79 8.70 12.62
CA VAL A 18 -11.74 10.15 12.40
C VAL A 18 -12.65 10.48 11.22
N THR A 19 -13.73 11.18 11.51
CA THR A 19 -14.71 11.59 10.49
C THR A 19 -14.27 12.87 9.78
N ASN A 20 -14.89 13.18 8.64
CA ASN A 20 -14.67 14.44 7.95
C ASN A 20 -15.08 15.64 8.84
N ASP A 21 -16.17 15.51 9.62
CA ASP A 21 -16.60 16.54 10.56
C ASP A 21 -15.58 16.83 11.66
N GLU A 22 -14.83 15.82 12.12
CA GLU A 22 -13.74 16.05 13.06
C GLU A 22 -12.65 16.96 12.46
N LEU A 23 -12.33 16.77 11.17
CA LEU A 23 -11.33 17.59 10.48
C LEU A 23 -11.72 19.06 10.32
N THR A 24 -13.03 19.36 10.25
CA THR A 24 -13.51 20.76 10.18
C THR A 24 -13.13 21.59 11.40
N ARG A 25 -12.78 20.95 12.53
CA ARG A 25 -12.32 21.63 13.74
C ARG A 25 -10.88 22.16 13.63
N HIS A 26 -10.13 21.65 12.65
CA HIS A 26 -8.70 21.93 12.49
C HIS A 26 -8.40 22.76 11.24
N MET A 27 -9.26 22.68 10.20
CA MET A 27 -9.00 23.30 8.90
C MET A 27 -10.29 23.75 8.23
N ASP A 28 -10.17 24.69 7.31
CA ASP A 28 -11.30 25.16 6.48
C ASP A 28 -11.69 24.12 5.42
N THR A 29 -12.62 23.23 5.76
CA THR A 29 -13.12 22.14 4.92
C THR A 29 -14.55 21.75 5.32
N SER A 30 -15.16 20.81 4.58
CA SER A 30 -16.47 20.23 4.90
C SER A 30 -16.52 18.74 4.51
N ASP A 31 -17.44 17.98 5.11
CA ASP A 31 -17.69 16.59 4.72
C ASP A 31 -18.02 16.47 3.23
N GLU A 32 -18.91 17.36 2.73
CA GLU A 32 -19.28 17.39 1.32
C GLU A 32 -18.07 17.60 0.42
N TRP A 33 -17.23 18.61 0.71
CA TRP A 33 -16.02 18.93 -0.06
C TRP A 33 -15.04 17.75 -0.12
N ILE A 34 -14.81 17.06 1.01
CA ILE A 34 -13.91 15.91 1.09
C ILE A 34 -14.48 14.75 0.28
N ARG A 35 -15.75 14.41 0.48
CA ARG A 35 -16.40 13.28 -0.21
C ARG A 35 -16.48 13.46 -1.72
N GLU A 36 -16.83 14.64 -2.19
CA GLU A 36 -16.90 14.92 -3.63
C GLU A 36 -15.53 14.79 -4.32
N ARG A 37 -14.46 15.19 -3.62
CA ARG A 37 -13.11 15.18 -4.19
C ARG A 37 -12.38 13.87 -4.06
N THR A 38 -12.65 13.11 -3.01
CA THR A 38 -11.84 11.95 -2.63
C THR A 38 -12.63 10.65 -2.50
N GLY A 39 -13.93 10.73 -2.24
CA GLY A 39 -14.77 9.62 -1.84
C GLY A 39 -14.66 9.23 -0.36
N ILE A 40 -13.74 9.83 0.39
CA ILE A 40 -13.45 9.46 1.79
C ILE A 40 -14.55 10.00 2.71
N ARG A 41 -15.06 9.13 3.59
CA ARG A 41 -16.05 9.48 4.62
C ARG A 41 -15.40 9.53 6.00
N GLU A 42 -14.48 8.61 6.26
CA GLU A 42 -13.73 8.47 7.50
C GLU A 42 -12.36 7.87 7.22
N ARG A 43 -11.47 7.94 8.20
CA ARG A 43 -10.17 7.27 8.21
C ARG A 43 -9.89 6.76 9.61
N ARG A 44 -8.81 6.02 9.75
CA ARG A 44 -8.35 5.51 11.03
C ARG A 44 -7.04 6.19 11.39
N TRP A 45 -6.92 6.67 12.61
CA TRP A 45 -5.70 7.25 13.12
C TRP A 45 -5.26 6.56 14.39
N VAL A 46 -3.95 6.38 14.52
CA VAL A 46 -3.35 5.76 15.70
C VAL A 46 -3.56 6.62 16.96
N ARG A 47 -3.39 5.99 18.11
CA ARG A 47 -3.20 6.67 19.39
C ARG A 47 -1.71 6.85 19.65
N GLU A 48 -1.36 7.80 20.49
CA GLU A 48 0.02 8.02 20.93
C GLU A 48 0.64 6.71 21.46
N GLY A 49 1.88 6.44 21.08
CA GLY A 49 2.60 5.23 21.44
C GLY A 49 2.35 4.00 20.56
N THR A 50 1.41 4.07 19.60
CA THR A 50 1.25 3.01 18.60
C THR A 50 2.42 3.02 17.63
N THR A 51 3.00 1.85 17.36
CA THR A 51 4.10 1.68 16.41
C THR A 51 3.65 1.01 15.13
N GLY A 52 4.33 1.32 14.01
CA GLY A 52 4.13 0.63 12.74
C GLY A 52 4.43 -0.86 12.85
N ALA A 53 5.50 -1.24 13.56
CA ALA A 53 5.84 -2.63 13.81
C ALA A 53 4.73 -3.39 14.57
N GLY A 54 4.11 -2.75 15.57
CA GLY A 54 3.00 -3.34 16.31
C GLY A 54 1.77 -3.58 15.43
N MET A 55 1.38 -2.59 14.60
CA MET A 55 0.27 -2.76 13.65
C MET A 55 0.59 -3.81 12.58
N ALA A 56 1.83 -3.82 12.08
CA ALA A 56 2.30 -4.83 11.14
C ALA A 56 2.23 -6.24 11.72
N ALA A 57 2.55 -6.41 13.01
CA ALA A 57 2.47 -7.69 13.70
C ALA A 57 1.04 -8.22 13.81
N GLU A 58 0.06 -7.34 14.08
CA GLU A 58 -1.37 -7.75 14.10
C GLU A 58 -1.84 -8.20 12.71
N ALA A 59 -1.50 -7.44 11.66
CA ALA A 59 -1.82 -7.81 10.28
C ALA A 59 -1.13 -9.13 9.87
N ALA A 60 0.14 -9.30 10.27
CA ALA A 60 0.93 -10.50 9.99
C ALA A 60 0.36 -11.74 10.67
N ARG A 61 0.01 -11.67 11.96
CA ARG A 61 -0.62 -12.78 12.69
C ARG A 61 -1.91 -13.23 12.00
N MET A 62 -2.76 -12.27 11.62
CA MET A 62 -3.99 -12.56 10.89
C MET A 62 -3.72 -13.24 9.53
N ALA A 63 -2.68 -12.81 8.78
CA ALA A 63 -2.31 -13.42 7.51
C ALA A 63 -1.74 -14.85 7.69
N LEU A 64 -0.97 -15.08 8.74
CA LEU A 64 -0.43 -16.39 9.09
C LEU A 64 -1.53 -17.36 9.54
N ASP A 65 -2.47 -16.88 10.34
CA ASP A 65 -3.64 -17.66 10.76
C ASP A 65 -4.52 -18.03 9.55
N ASP A 66 -4.77 -17.10 8.62
CA ASP A 66 -5.50 -17.32 7.37
C ASP A 66 -4.78 -18.35 6.47
N ALA A 67 -3.44 -18.31 6.43
CA ALA A 67 -2.62 -19.29 5.71
C ALA A 67 -2.56 -20.67 6.39
N GLY A 68 -2.85 -20.77 7.69
CA GLY A 68 -2.59 -21.94 8.50
C GLY A 68 -1.09 -22.25 8.68
N ILE A 69 -0.24 -21.21 8.62
CA ILE A 69 1.23 -21.32 8.69
C ILE A 69 1.72 -20.74 10.02
N PRO A 70 2.45 -21.51 10.85
CA PRO A 70 3.03 -20.97 12.07
C PRO A 70 4.13 -19.93 11.73
N ALA A 71 4.27 -18.92 12.57
CA ALA A 71 5.24 -17.83 12.35
C ALA A 71 6.68 -18.34 12.14
N GLY A 72 7.07 -19.41 12.83
CA GLY A 72 8.40 -20.04 12.70
C GLY A 72 8.71 -20.65 11.32
N GLU A 73 7.73 -20.75 10.42
CA GLU A 73 7.94 -21.20 9.04
C GLU A 73 8.17 -20.03 8.04
N VAL A 74 8.21 -18.79 8.53
CA VAL A 74 8.57 -17.63 7.72
C VAL A 74 10.08 -17.58 7.54
N ASP A 75 10.54 -17.59 6.30
CA ASP A 75 11.96 -17.56 5.94
C ASP A 75 12.51 -16.13 5.80
N ALA A 76 11.65 -15.15 5.46
CA ALA A 76 12.04 -13.76 5.26
C ALA A 76 10.86 -12.81 5.45
N ILE A 77 11.15 -11.58 5.86
CA ILE A 77 10.21 -10.45 5.90
C ILE A 77 10.58 -9.47 4.78
N VAL A 78 9.58 -9.01 4.02
CA VAL A 78 9.66 -7.85 3.13
C VAL A 78 8.62 -6.84 3.61
N LEU A 79 9.07 -5.69 4.07
CA LEU A 79 8.20 -4.66 4.65
C LEU A 79 8.30 -3.37 3.84
N ALA A 80 7.16 -2.88 3.37
CA ALA A 80 7.04 -1.62 2.65
C ALA A 80 6.45 -0.53 3.56
N THR A 81 7.19 0.55 3.76
CA THR A 81 6.71 1.74 4.49
C THR A 81 7.44 3.01 4.05
N LEU A 82 6.76 4.14 4.07
CA LEU A 82 7.39 5.47 3.98
C LEU A 82 7.45 6.16 5.34
N SER A 83 6.72 5.64 6.34
CA SER A 83 6.63 6.16 7.71
C SER A 83 7.21 5.16 8.72
N PRO A 84 8.52 4.85 8.65
CA PRO A 84 9.14 3.90 9.55
C PRO A 84 9.10 4.41 11.00
N ASP A 85 9.03 3.48 11.98
CA ASP A 85 9.04 3.82 13.40
C ASP A 85 10.28 4.63 13.81
N HIS A 86 11.41 4.35 13.16
CA HIS A 86 12.68 5.04 13.35
C HIS A 86 13.34 5.32 12.00
N PHE A 87 14.19 6.34 11.94
CA PHE A 87 14.98 6.61 10.75
C PHE A 87 15.89 5.41 10.38
N PHE A 88 16.43 4.74 11.41
CA PHE A 88 17.10 3.45 11.38
C PHE A 88 17.09 2.84 12.80
N PRO A 89 17.16 1.50 12.96
CA PRO A 89 17.02 0.50 11.89
C PRO A 89 15.62 0.51 11.28
N GLY A 90 15.41 -0.28 10.22
CA GLY A 90 14.11 -0.39 9.56
C GLY A 90 13.03 -1.02 10.44
N THR A 91 11.76 -0.80 10.10
CA THR A 91 10.61 -1.33 10.86
C THR A 91 10.52 -2.86 10.79
N GLY A 92 11.06 -3.48 9.73
CA GLY A 92 11.04 -4.93 9.55
C GLY A 92 11.76 -5.72 10.65
N VAL A 93 12.85 -5.18 11.21
CA VAL A 93 13.55 -5.87 12.34
C VAL A 93 12.77 -5.76 13.64
N PHE A 94 11.99 -4.69 13.82
CA PHE A 94 11.07 -4.58 14.95
C PHE A 94 9.90 -5.55 14.78
N LEU A 95 9.35 -5.67 13.56
CA LEU A 95 8.32 -6.66 13.25
C LEU A 95 8.80 -8.09 13.52
N GLN A 96 10.05 -8.42 13.12
CA GLN A 96 10.67 -9.71 13.43
C GLN A 96 10.63 -10.01 14.93
N ARG A 97 11.01 -9.03 15.75
CA ARG A 97 10.96 -9.13 17.22
C ARG A 97 9.56 -9.30 17.76
N GLU A 98 8.57 -8.51 17.26
CA GLU A 98 7.17 -8.59 17.68
C GLU A 98 6.51 -9.94 17.37
N LEU A 99 6.96 -10.62 16.31
CA LEU A 99 6.52 -11.95 15.93
C LEU A 99 7.31 -13.08 16.62
N GLY A 100 8.37 -12.74 17.37
CA GLY A 100 9.23 -13.74 18.04
C GLY A 100 10.00 -14.63 17.06
N LEU A 101 10.33 -14.09 15.88
CA LEU A 101 11.07 -14.83 14.85
C LEU A 101 12.56 -14.76 15.11
N ASP A 102 13.23 -15.89 14.87
CA ASP A 102 14.68 -16.00 14.99
C ASP A 102 15.41 -15.41 13.77
N LEU A 103 16.60 -15.87 13.50
CA LEU A 103 17.57 -15.37 12.52
C LEU A 103 17.07 -15.45 11.06
N ILE A 104 16.11 -14.63 10.72
CA ILE A 104 15.64 -14.46 9.35
C ILE A 104 15.93 -13.05 8.85
N PRO A 105 16.12 -12.85 7.54
CA PRO A 105 16.29 -11.52 6.97
C PRO A 105 14.99 -10.71 7.04
N ALA A 106 15.13 -9.41 7.31
CA ALA A 106 14.06 -8.42 7.22
C ALA A 106 14.53 -7.29 6.30
N LEU A 107 13.86 -7.15 5.16
CA LEU A 107 14.11 -6.10 4.16
C LEU A 107 13.04 -5.03 4.27
N ASP A 108 13.44 -3.82 4.62
CA ASP A 108 12.59 -2.64 4.46
C ASP A 108 12.78 -2.04 3.07
N LEU A 109 11.69 -1.70 2.40
CA LEU A 109 11.73 -1.00 1.13
C LEU A 109 10.85 0.27 1.15
N ARG A 110 11.27 1.27 0.38
CA ARG A 110 10.57 2.54 0.26
C ARG A 110 10.25 2.81 -1.20
N ALA A 111 9.01 2.53 -1.61
CA ALA A 111 8.44 2.90 -2.90
C ALA A 111 7.02 3.47 -2.72
N GLN A 112 6.81 4.14 -1.58
CA GLN A 112 5.58 4.84 -1.19
C GLN A 112 4.32 4.00 -1.48
N CYS A 113 3.35 4.58 -2.20
CA CYS A 113 2.08 3.91 -2.53
C CYS A 113 2.24 2.63 -3.37
N SER A 114 3.34 2.51 -4.12
CA SER A 114 3.68 1.31 -4.89
C SER A 114 4.45 0.25 -4.09
N GLY A 115 4.75 0.54 -2.81
CA GLY A 115 5.65 -0.27 -1.98
C GLY A 115 5.26 -1.73 -1.90
N PHE A 116 3.96 -2.04 -1.74
CA PHE A 116 3.51 -3.44 -1.70
C PHE A 116 3.80 -4.19 -3.01
N LEU A 117 3.60 -3.55 -4.17
CA LEU A 117 3.89 -4.18 -5.48
C LEU A 117 5.39 -4.36 -5.72
N TYR A 118 6.21 -3.39 -5.31
CA TYR A 118 7.66 -3.53 -5.35
C TYR A 118 8.12 -4.67 -4.42
N GLY A 119 7.54 -4.75 -3.21
CA GLY A 119 7.79 -5.85 -2.28
C GLY A 119 7.38 -7.21 -2.84
N LEU A 120 6.21 -7.27 -3.50
CA LEU A 120 5.74 -8.49 -4.18
C LEU A 120 6.70 -8.93 -5.29
N SER A 121 7.21 -7.97 -6.07
CA SER A 121 8.19 -8.25 -7.14
C SER A 121 9.50 -8.83 -6.58
N VAL A 122 10.00 -8.27 -5.47
CA VAL A 122 11.19 -8.78 -4.79
C VAL A 122 10.96 -10.18 -4.23
N ALA A 123 9.85 -10.37 -3.51
CA ALA A 123 9.52 -11.65 -2.88
C ALA A 123 9.27 -12.75 -3.93
N ASP A 124 8.58 -12.43 -5.03
CA ASP A 124 8.35 -13.38 -6.15
C ASP A 124 9.69 -13.81 -6.76
N ALA A 125 10.62 -12.87 -6.98
CA ALA A 125 11.94 -13.19 -7.50
C ALA A 125 12.71 -14.13 -6.54
N TRP A 126 12.71 -13.86 -5.24
CA TRP A 126 13.38 -14.70 -4.25
C TRP A 126 12.80 -16.11 -4.19
N ILE A 127 11.48 -16.24 -4.22
CA ILE A 127 10.80 -17.55 -4.22
C ILE A 127 11.08 -18.31 -5.51
N ARG A 128 11.00 -17.65 -6.67
CA ARG A 128 11.24 -18.31 -7.98
C ARG A 128 12.65 -18.85 -8.14
N VAL A 129 13.66 -18.16 -7.60
CA VAL A 129 15.05 -18.64 -7.62
C VAL A 129 15.35 -19.64 -6.50
N GLY A 130 14.38 -19.97 -5.65
CA GLY A 130 14.51 -20.94 -4.56
C GLY A 130 15.32 -20.44 -3.35
N GLN A 131 15.48 -19.10 -3.19
CA GLN A 131 16.22 -18.54 -2.07
C GLN A 131 15.44 -18.66 -0.76
N TYR A 132 14.13 -18.43 -0.79
CA TYR A 132 13.19 -18.60 0.33
C TYR A 132 11.94 -19.32 -0.16
N ARG A 133 11.27 -20.02 0.75
CA ARG A 133 10.04 -20.75 0.46
C ARG A 133 8.80 -20.01 0.92
N THR A 134 8.86 -19.38 2.09
CA THR A 134 7.76 -18.65 2.71
C THR A 134 8.21 -17.24 3.07
N ILE A 135 7.57 -16.22 2.50
CA ILE A 135 7.89 -14.81 2.74
C ILE A 135 6.67 -14.10 3.29
N LEU A 136 6.86 -13.35 4.37
CA LEU A 136 5.86 -12.41 4.90
C LEU A 136 6.06 -11.05 4.22
N LEU A 137 5.10 -10.65 3.39
CA LEU A 137 5.07 -9.33 2.74
C LEU A 137 4.09 -8.42 3.48
N VAL A 138 4.57 -7.26 3.93
CA VAL A 138 3.77 -6.31 4.72
C VAL A 138 3.84 -4.92 4.12
N GLY A 139 2.70 -4.23 4.09
CA GLY A 139 2.62 -2.78 3.91
C GLY A 139 2.08 -2.16 5.20
N VAL A 140 2.78 -1.17 5.78
CA VAL A 140 2.34 -0.50 7.00
C VAL A 140 2.63 0.98 6.96
N GLU A 141 1.67 1.79 7.45
CA GLU A 141 1.82 3.24 7.48
C GLU A 141 1.16 3.88 8.71
N ILE A 142 1.87 4.85 9.29
CA ILE A 142 1.35 5.83 10.24
C ILE A 142 1.52 7.20 9.60
N GLN A 143 0.46 7.71 8.99
CA GLN A 143 0.45 9.00 8.30
C GLN A 143 -0.04 10.13 9.21
N SER A 144 -0.94 9.81 10.14
CA SER A 144 -1.66 10.78 10.98
C SER A 144 -0.74 11.67 11.81
N THR A 145 0.43 11.17 12.20
CA THR A 145 1.42 11.91 13.02
C THR A 145 2.32 12.83 12.19
N GLY A 146 2.33 12.66 10.86
CA GLY A 146 3.21 13.39 9.94
C GLY A 146 2.50 14.35 8.99
N ILE A 147 1.22 14.70 9.22
CA ILE A 147 0.43 15.59 8.38
C ILE A 147 0.18 16.95 9.04
N ASP A 148 0.08 18.01 8.24
CA ASP A 148 -0.28 19.34 8.71
C ASP A 148 -1.80 19.46 8.85
N LEU A 149 -2.30 19.49 10.09
CA LEU A 149 -3.73 19.59 10.40
C LEU A 149 -4.28 21.02 10.30
N SER A 150 -3.49 21.98 9.82
CA SER A 150 -4.00 23.33 9.54
C SER A 150 -4.61 23.45 8.13
N THR A 151 -5.26 24.58 7.83
CA THR A 151 -5.79 24.86 6.49
C THR A 151 -4.71 24.82 5.40
N ARG A 152 -3.45 25.13 5.72
CA ARG A 152 -2.32 24.99 4.80
C ARG A 152 -2.14 23.55 4.32
N GLY A 153 -2.29 22.57 5.21
CA GLY A 153 -2.11 21.15 4.92
C GLY A 153 -3.38 20.44 4.44
N ARG A 154 -4.50 21.14 4.30
CA ARG A 154 -5.81 20.56 4.01
C ARG A 154 -5.81 19.52 2.91
N ASP A 155 -5.17 19.83 1.76
CA ASP A 155 -5.21 18.98 0.57
C ASP A 155 -4.51 17.61 0.79
N MET A 156 -3.65 17.51 1.79
CA MET A 156 -3.00 16.28 2.21
C MET A 156 -3.71 15.64 3.41
N ALA A 157 -4.03 16.43 4.43
CA ALA A 157 -4.55 15.93 5.70
C ALA A 157 -5.90 15.21 5.56
N VAL A 158 -6.73 15.61 4.60
CA VAL A 158 -8.04 14.97 4.35
C VAL A 158 -7.93 13.60 3.68
N LEU A 159 -6.75 13.23 3.14
CA LEU A 159 -6.57 11.99 2.39
C LEU A 159 -6.17 10.82 3.27
N PHE A 160 -5.21 11.02 4.19
CA PHE A 160 -4.46 9.92 4.78
C PHE A 160 -5.10 9.31 6.02
N GLY A 161 -4.95 7.99 6.10
CA GLY A 161 -5.22 7.16 7.27
C GLY A 161 -4.03 6.27 7.60
N ASP A 162 -4.13 5.59 8.73
CA ASP A 162 -3.15 4.65 9.25
C ASP A 162 -3.65 3.23 9.11
N GLY A 163 -2.73 2.27 8.92
CA GLY A 163 -3.06 0.86 8.83
C GLY A 163 -1.91 0.00 8.39
N ALA A 164 -2.10 -1.30 8.54
CA ALA A 164 -1.19 -2.34 8.07
C ALA A 164 -1.97 -3.43 7.32
N GLY A 165 -1.37 -3.96 6.28
CA GLY A 165 -1.86 -5.14 5.59
C GLY A 165 -0.72 -6.10 5.28
N ALA A 166 -0.99 -7.39 5.31
CA ALA A 166 0.00 -8.44 5.13
C ALA A 166 -0.49 -9.53 4.18
N ALA A 167 0.45 -10.14 3.49
CA ALA A 167 0.25 -11.35 2.71
C ALA A 167 1.35 -12.38 3.03
N VAL A 168 0.96 -13.63 3.20
CA VAL A 168 1.89 -14.75 3.26
C VAL A 168 2.06 -15.27 1.84
N LEU A 169 3.30 -15.20 1.35
CA LEU A 169 3.71 -15.67 0.04
C LEU A 169 4.44 -17.00 0.18
N GLN A 170 4.04 -18.00 -0.59
CA GLN A 170 4.64 -19.33 -0.49
C GLN A 170 4.96 -19.91 -1.87
N ALA A 171 6.08 -20.62 -1.95
CA ALA A 171 6.45 -21.40 -3.12
C ALA A 171 5.38 -22.47 -3.42
N THR A 172 4.95 -22.55 -4.66
CA THR A 172 3.99 -23.56 -5.14
C THR A 172 4.45 -24.19 -6.43
N ASP A 173 4.17 -25.49 -6.58
CA ASP A 173 4.39 -26.25 -7.82
C ASP A 173 3.08 -26.36 -8.64
N ASP A 174 1.99 -25.75 -8.16
CA ASP A 174 0.73 -25.67 -8.92
C ASP A 174 0.97 -24.85 -10.20
N PRO A 175 0.81 -25.43 -11.38
CA PRO A 175 1.13 -24.77 -12.65
C PRO A 175 0.14 -23.65 -13.01
N VAL A 176 -0.99 -23.58 -12.33
CA VAL A 176 -2.05 -22.59 -12.61
C VAL A 176 -2.01 -21.45 -11.60
N ARG A 177 -1.81 -21.74 -10.30
CA ARG A 177 -1.89 -20.80 -9.19
C ARG A 177 -0.63 -19.95 -9.07
N GLY A 178 -0.78 -18.70 -8.64
CA GLY A 178 0.30 -17.83 -8.18
C GLY A 178 0.49 -16.57 -9.01
N VAL A 179 1.54 -15.83 -8.69
CA VAL A 179 1.95 -14.62 -9.42
C VAL A 179 2.33 -14.99 -10.83
N LEU A 180 1.63 -14.42 -11.81
CA LEU A 180 1.91 -14.57 -13.23
C LEU A 180 3.08 -13.66 -13.62
N SER A 181 2.96 -12.37 -13.32
CA SER A 181 4.02 -11.37 -13.53
C SER A 181 3.84 -10.16 -12.64
N THR A 182 4.92 -9.43 -12.45
CA THR A 182 4.96 -8.10 -11.80
C THR A 182 5.65 -7.12 -12.73
N HIS A 183 5.09 -5.91 -12.84
CA HIS A 183 5.62 -4.82 -13.66
C HIS A 183 5.75 -3.59 -12.80
N ILE A 184 6.96 -3.06 -12.63
CA ILE A 184 7.26 -1.93 -11.76
C ILE A 184 8.10 -0.90 -12.49
N HIS A 185 7.78 0.38 -12.31
CA HIS A 185 8.41 1.50 -13.00
C HIS A 185 8.62 2.69 -12.08
N ALA A 186 9.61 3.52 -12.40
CA ALA A 186 9.88 4.79 -11.75
C ALA A 186 10.20 5.88 -12.77
N GLN A 187 9.80 7.13 -12.47
CA GLN A 187 10.15 8.32 -13.26
C GLN A 187 10.55 9.45 -12.32
N GLY A 188 11.86 9.61 -12.09
CA GLY A 188 12.43 10.55 -11.12
C GLY A 188 12.28 12.04 -11.50
N GLU A 189 11.93 12.34 -12.75
CA GLU A 189 11.64 13.71 -13.23
C GLU A 189 10.54 14.40 -12.39
N HIS A 190 9.63 13.63 -11.79
CA HIS A 190 8.51 14.12 -11.01
C HIS A 190 8.68 13.97 -9.49
N ALA A 191 9.93 13.79 -9.02
CA ALA A 191 10.18 13.47 -7.60
C ALA A 191 9.60 14.53 -6.63
N GLU A 192 9.64 15.79 -6.98
CA GLU A 192 9.18 16.91 -6.15
C GLU A 192 7.68 17.21 -6.30
N THR A 193 6.97 16.48 -7.17
CA THR A 193 5.52 16.67 -7.38
C THR A 193 4.69 16.17 -6.20
N LEU A 194 5.19 15.15 -5.49
CA LEU A 194 4.61 14.61 -4.25
C LEU A 194 5.76 14.16 -3.36
N TRP A 195 6.13 14.97 -2.37
CA TRP A 195 7.32 14.72 -1.57
C TRP A 195 7.28 15.41 -0.21
N CYS A 196 8.26 15.09 0.63
CA CYS A 196 8.54 15.78 1.89
C CYS A 196 9.97 16.30 1.82
N ASP A 197 10.18 17.62 1.91
CA ASP A 197 11.47 18.27 1.72
C ASP A 197 12.43 18.11 2.93
N ALA A 198 11.89 18.06 4.15
CA ALA A 198 12.65 17.84 5.38
C ALA A 198 12.05 16.65 6.17
N SER A 199 12.86 15.88 6.87
CA SER A 199 14.31 16.00 7.13
C SER A 199 15.12 15.46 5.96
N ALA A 200 16.28 16.10 5.68
CA ALA A 200 17.12 15.75 4.55
C ALA A 200 18.57 15.50 4.99
N SER A 201 19.15 14.36 4.56
CA SER A 201 20.50 13.96 4.97
C SER A 201 21.63 14.83 4.40
N PHE A 202 21.36 15.57 3.34
CA PHE A 202 22.31 16.51 2.73
C PHE A 202 22.34 17.89 3.42
N ARG A 203 21.47 18.11 4.44
CA ARG A 203 21.43 19.34 5.24
C ARG A 203 22.08 19.14 6.61
N HIS A 204 22.58 20.25 7.19
CA HIS A 204 23.10 20.26 8.55
C HIS A 204 22.58 21.49 9.33
N PRO A 205 21.80 21.29 10.41
CA PRO A 205 21.17 20.01 10.83
C PRO A 205 20.19 19.49 9.76
N ARG A 206 19.84 18.20 9.84
CA ARG A 206 18.91 17.55 8.88
C ARG A 206 17.54 18.22 8.83
N ILE A 207 17.15 18.86 9.93
CA ILE A 207 15.95 19.69 10.07
C ILE A 207 16.29 20.84 11.01
N GLY A 208 15.98 22.07 10.62
CA GLY A 208 16.20 23.27 11.39
C GLY A 208 14.91 23.97 11.81
N PRO A 209 15.00 25.02 12.65
CA PRO A 209 13.82 25.80 13.06
C PRO A 209 13.02 26.40 11.92
N GLU A 210 13.71 26.82 10.83
CA GLU A 210 13.07 27.36 9.61
C GLU A 210 12.24 26.28 8.89
N ASP A 211 12.74 25.05 8.77
CA ASP A 211 12.01 23.94 8.16
C ASP A 211 10.72 23.64 8.92
N LEU A 212 10.77 23.72 10.25
CA LEU A 212 9.58 23.55 11.11
C LEU A 212 8.58 24.70 10.93
N ALA A 213 9.07 25.95 10.92
CA ALA A 213 8.22 27.13 10.75
C ALA A 213 7.51 27.17 9.40
N GLU A 214 8.22 26.79 8.33
CA GLU A 214 7.68 26.71 6.97
C GLU A 214 6.90 25.42 6.71
N GLY A 215 6.91 24.46 7.63
CA GLY A 215 6.24 23.18 7.49
C GLY A 215 6.83 22.30 6.40
N ARG A 216 8.17 22.41 6.13
CA ARG A 216 8.86 21.58 5.13
C ARG A 216 8.92 20.11 5.50
N HIS A 217 8.70 19.79 6.79
CA HIS A 217 8.61 18.44 7.33
C HIS A 217 7.25 17.77 7.08
N TYR A 218 6.28 18.49 6.52
CA TYR A 218 5.02 17.93 6.06
C TYR A 218 5.06 17.62 4.57
N PRO A 219 4.37 16.57 4.12
CA PRO A 219 4.28 16.23 2.70
C PRO A 219 3.51 17.31 1.93
N ARG A 220 3.94 17.55 0.69
CA ARG A 220 3.33 18.49 -0.26
C ARG A 220 3.03 17.78 -1.57
N MET A 221 1.98 18.21 -2.26
CA MET A 221 1.53 17.58 -3.50
C MET A 221 0.98 18.61 -4.50
N ASP A 222 1.40 18.50 -5.76
CA ASP A 222 0.60 19.00 -6.88
C ASP A 222 -0.46 17.95 -7.25
N GLY A 223 -1.63 18.06 -6.63
CA GLY A 223 -2.69 17.08 -6.79
C GLY A 223 -3.20 16.94 -8.23
N ARG A 224 -3.07 17.99 -9.05
CA ARG A 224 -3.50 17.96 -10.45
C ARG A 224 -2.55 17.10 -11.30
N GLU A 225 -1.24 17.30 -11.15
CA GLU A 225 -0.26 16.52 -11.89
C GLU A 225 -0.24 15.07 -11.39
N VAL A 226 -0.32 14.83 -10.08
CA VAL A 226 -0.45 13.47 -9.54
C VAL A 226 -1.67 12.75 -10.14
N PHE A 227 -2.85 13.39 -10.16
CA PHE A 227 -4.05 12.80 -10.72
C PHE A 227 -3.88 12.45 -12.21
N LYS A 228 -3.38 13.39 -13.01
CA LYS A 228 -3.16 13.21 -14.45
C LYS A 228 -2.26 12.01 -14.76
N HIS A 229 -1.16 11.87 -14.03
CA HIS A 229 -0.23 10.76 -14.19
C HIS A 229 -0.84 9.44 -13.69
N ALA A 230 -1.48 9.42 -12.53
CA ALA A 230 -2.10 8.21 -11.98
C ALA A 230 -3.12 7.59 -12.93
N VAL A 231 -4.05 8.40 -13.47
CA VAL A 231 -5.10 7.88 -14.38
C VAL A 231 -4.58 7.45 -15.74
N SER A 232 -3.35 7.80 -16.10
CA SER A 232 -2.69 7.31 -17.31
C SER A 232 -1.82 6.08 -17.02
N ARG A 233 -0.91 6.16 -16.05
CA ARG A 233 0.07 5.12 -15.78
C ARG A 233 -0.52 3.83 -15.20
N MET A 234 -1.57 3.91 -14.39
CA MET A 234 -2.17 2.69 -13.83
C MET A 234 -2.83 1.81 -14.91
N PRO A 235 -3.68 2.30 -15.83
CA PRO A 235 -4.20 1.47 -16.92
C PRO A 235 -3.10 0.99 -17.89
N GLU A 236 -2.08 1.82 -18.17
CA GLU A 236 -0.95 1.44 -19.03
C GLU A 236 -0.19 0.23 -18.48
N VAL A 237 0.16 0.26 -17.17
CA VAL A 237 0.90 -0.85 -16.55
C VAL A 237 0.05 -2.10 -16.34
N VAL A 238 -1.28 -1.97 -16.19
CA VAL A 238 -2.20 -3.12 -16.24
C VAL A 238 -2.24 -3.72 -17.64
N GLY A 239 -2.32 -2.89 -18.70
CA GLY A 239 -2.24 -3.34 -20.09
C GLY A 239 -0.92 -4.05 -20.40
N GLU A 240 0.19 -3.56 -19.88
CA GLU A 240 1.51 -4.21 -19.99
C GLU A 240 1.50 -5.61 -19.37
N ALA A 241 0.96 -5.74 -18.15
CA ALA A 241 0.87 -7.03 -17.46
C ALA A 241 -0.04 -8.01 -18.20
N LEU A 242 -1.19 -7.57 -18.70
CA LEU A 242 -2.11 -8.39 -19.49
C LEU A 242 -1.44 -8.87 -20.77
N ALA A 243 -0.81 -7.98 -21.53
CA ALA A 243 -0.12 -8.30 -22.77
C ALA A 243 1.02 -9.32 -22.56
N ALA A 244 1.81 -9.16 -21.49
CA ALA A 244 2.90 -10.07 -21.14
C ALA A 244 2.42 -11.51 -20.85
N ASN A 245 1.13 -11.67 -20.50
CA ASN A 245 0.51 -12.97 -20.18
C ASN A 245 -0.48 -13.45 -21.25
N GLY A 246 -0.63 -12.73 -22.38
CA GLY A 246 -1.60 -13.08 -23.42
C GLY A 246 -3.07 -12.96 -22.97
N LEU A 247 -3.34 -12.07 -21.99
CA LEU A 247 -4.65 -11.84 -21.39
C LEU A 247 -5.24 -10.51 -21.84
N GLN A 248 -6.55 -10.35 -21.62
CA GLN A 248 -7.31 -9.13 -21.88
C GLN A 248 -7.93 -8.59 -20.58
N ALA A 249 -8.44 -7.36 -20.62
CA ALA A 249 -9.08 -6.75 -19.44
C ALA A 249 -10.31 -7.55 -18.95
N ASP A 250 -11.05 -8.15 -19.88
CA ASP A 250 -12.21 -9.00 -19.57
C ASP A 250 -11.85 -10.30 -18.81
N ASP A 251 -10.58 -10.70 -18.82
CA ASP A 251 -10.11 -11.86 -18.05
C ASP A 251 -9.90 -11.53 -16.56
N ILE A 252 -9.89 -10.25 -16.17
CA ILE A 252 -9.73 -9.82 -14.77
C ILE A 252 -11.02 -10.12 -14.01
N ASP A 253 -10.95 -10.99 -13.02
CA ASP A 253 -12.08 -11.26 -12.13
C ASP A 253 -12.18 -10.19 -11.01
N LEU A 254 -11.04 -9.73 -10.49
CA LEU A 254 -11.01 -8.67 -9.49
C LEU A 254 -9.81 -7.73 -9.67
N LEU A 255 -10.07 -6.44 -9.78
CA LEU A 255 -9.09 -5.36 -9.69
C LEU A 255 -9.06 -4.79 -8.27
N VAL A 256 -7.89 -4.80 -7.63
CA VAL A 256 -7.64 -4.13 -6.34
C VAL A 256 -6.60 -3.03 -6.57
N PRO A 257 -7.03 -1.79 -6.86
CA PRO A 257 -6.12 -0.67 -7.05
C PRO A 257 -5.66 -0.08 -5.72
N HIS A 258 -4.54 0.63 -5.73
CA HIS A 258 -4.17 1.53 -4.65
C HIS A 258 -5.30 2.50 -4.31
N GLN A 259 -5.63 2.64 -3.04
CA GLN A 259 -6.73 3.45 -2.53
C GLN A 259 -6.27 4.89 -2.25
N ALA A 260 -5.90 5.65 -3.30
CA ALA A 260 -5.45 7.04 -3.18
C ALA A 260 -6.61 8.04 -3.21
N ASN A 261 -7.54 7.81 -4.11
CA ASN A 261 -8.69 8.65 -4.38
C ASN A 261 -9.71 7.84 -5.19
N LEU A 262 -10.97 7.83 -4.77
CA LEU A 262 -12.02 7.05 -5.44
C LEU A 262 -12.19 7.44 -6.92
N ARG A 263 -11.98 8.73 -7.25
CA ARG A 263 -12.06 9.20 -8.64
C ARG A 263 -10.96 8.63 -9.54
N ILE A 264 -9.75 8.39 -8.99
CA ILE A 264 -8.67 7.72 -9.71
C ILE A 264 -9.08 6.28 -9.98
N SER A 265 -9.50 5.54 -8.95
CA SER A 265 -9.95 4.16 -9.06
C SER A 265 -11.07 3.99 -10.11
N GLN A 266 -12.10 4.84 -10.08
CA GLN A 266 -13.18 4.86 -11.06
C GLN A 266 -12.71 5.18 -12.49
N MET A 267 -11.68 6.04 -12.64
CA MET A 267 -11.14 6.35 -13.96
C MET A 267 -10.33 5.17 -14.50
N VAL A 268 -9.55 4.49 -13.67
CA VAL A 268 -8.82 3.27 -14.04
C VAL A 268 -9.81 2.19 -14.48
N GLN A 269 -10.84 1.93 -13.67
CA GLN A 269 -11.92 0.99 -13.98
C GLN A 269 -12.55 1.26 -15.35
N ARG A 270 -12.97 2.51 -15.60
CA ARG A 270 -13.59 2.91 -16.88
C ARG A 270 -12.65 2.73 -18.07
N ARG A 271 -11.35 3.03 -17.92
CA ARG A 271 -10.37 2.86 -18.98
C ARG A 271 -10.06 1.39 -19.30
N LEU A 272 -10.21 0.52 -18.32
CA LEU A 272 -10.08 -0.93 -18.50
C LEU A 272 -11.39 -1.59 -18.96
N GLY A 273 -12.52 -0.86 -18.96
CA GLY A 273 -13.83 -1.38 -19.32
C GLY A 273 -14.42 -2.36 -18.32
N LEU A 274 -14.01 -2.30 -17.04
CA LEU A 274 -14.46 -3.24 -16.01
C LEU A 274 -15.79 -2.80 -15.40
N ASP A 275 -16.66 -3.75 -15.11
CA ASP A 275 -17.91 -3.56 -14.37
C ASP A 275 -17.65 -3.25 -12.88
N ASP A 276 -18.65 -2.71 -12.18
CA ASP A 276 -18.53 -2.27 -10.78
C ASP A 276 -18.27 -3.43 -9.79
N ASP A 277 -18.69 -4.63 -10.14
CA ASP A 277 -18.46 -5.84 -9.35
C ASP A 277 -17.06 -6.43 -9.52
N ARG A 278 -16.30 -5.97 -10.51
CA ARG A 278 -14.91 -6.40 -10.77
C ARG A 278 -13.85 -5.50 -10.16
N ILE A 279 -14.22 -4.52 -9.33
CA ILE A 279 -13.28 -3.64 -8.64
C ILE A 279 -13.60 -3.60 -7.14
N TYR A 280 -12.56 -3.58 -6.31
CA TYR A 280 -12.73 -3.44 -4.88
C TYR A 280 -12.19 -2.09 -4.38
N ASN A 281 -13.02 -1.34 -3.66
CA ASN A 281 -12.68 -0.06 -3.06
C ASN A 281 -13.15 0.00 -1.60
N ASN A 282 -12.24 0.36 -0.70
CA ASN A 282 -12.52 0.59 0.72
C ASN A 282 -12.02 1.95 1.23
N ILE A 283 -11.58 2.81 0.32
CA ILE A 283 -11.05 4.15 0.63
C ILE A 283 -12.04 4.99 1.45
N GLN A 284 -13.33 4.78 1.28
CA GLN A 284 -14.39 5.49 1.99
C GLN A 284 -14.29 5.33 3.52
N ARG A 285 -13.72 4.20 3.99
CA ARG A 285 -13.61 3.80 5.40
C ARG A 285 -12.23 4.07 6.00
N TYR A 286 -11.17 4.01 5.18
CA TYR A 286 -9.80 4.01 5.69
C TYR A 286 -8.95 5.18 5.17
N GLY A 287 -9.43 5.90 4.15
CA GLY A 287 -8.62 6.88 3.45
C GLY A 287 -7.44 6.22 2.73
N ASN A 288 -6.42 7.02 2.48
CA ASN A 288 -5.19 6.56 1.85
C ASN A 288 -4.18 6.08 2.91
N THR A 289 -4.02 4.80 3.06
CA THR A 289 -3.02 4.16 3.93
C THR A 289 -1.74 3.79 3.15
N THR A 290 -1.43 4.48 2.08
CA THR A 290 -0.20 4.40 1.28
C THR A 290 0.15 2.96 0.84
N ALA A 291 1.27 2.37 1.31
CA ALA A 291 1.68 1.00 0.97
C ALA A 291 0.74 -0.08 1.53
N ALA A 292 -0.02 0.23 2.59
CA ALA A 292 -0.95 -0.70 3.21
C ALA A 292 -2.31 -0.80 2.47
N THR A 293 -2.62 0.12 1.53
CA THR A 293 -3.95 0.17 0.90
C THR A 293 -4.31 -1.11 0.15
N ILE A 294 -3.40 -1.60 -0.69
CA ILE A 294 -3.63 -2.83 -1.48
C ILE A 294 -3.81 -4.04 -0.56
N PRO A 295 -2.89 -4.36 0.37
CA PRO A 295 -3.06 -5.56 1.18
C PRO A 295 -4.26 -5.48 2.14
N ILE A 296 -4.65 -4.29 2.65
CA ILE A 296 -5.89 -4.13 3.42
C ILE A 296 -7.10 -4.41 2.53
N ALA A 297 -7.16 -3.81 1.35
CA ALA A 297 -8.28 -4.00 0.41
C ALA A 297 -8.38 -5.44 -0.08
N LEU A 298 -7.24 -6.09 -0.36
CA LEU A 298 -7.19 -7.51 -0.75
C LEU A 298 -7.71 -8.42 0.37
N ALA A 299 -7.22 -8.23 1.60
CA ALA A 299 -7.65 -9.04 2.74
C ALA A 299 -9.15 -8.92 3.03
N GLU A 300 -9.73 -7.74 2.88
CA GLU A 300 -11.18 -7.54 3.00
C GLU A 300 -11.93 -8.20 1.84
N ALA A 301 -11.50 -7.97 0.58
CA ALA A 301 -12.13 -8.54 -0.60
C ALA A 301 -12.17 -10.08 -0.55
N VAL A 302 -11.08 -10.71 -0.11
CA VAL A 302 -11.03 -12.18 0.07
C VAL A 302 -12.03 -12.64 1.13
N ARG A 303 -12.10 -11.97 2.28
CA ARG A 303 -13.06 -12.30 3.36
C ARG A 303 -14.52 -12.10 2.98
N GLU A 304 -14.77 -11.11 2.11
CA GLU A 304 -16.10 -10.84 1.57
C GLU A 304 -16.49 -11.80 0.42
N GLY A 305 -15.60 -12.76 0.07
CA GLY A 305 -15.82 -13.72 -1.02
C GLY A 305 -15.84 -13.09 -2.42
N ARG A 306 -15.15 -11.93 -2.59
CA ARG A 306 -15.11 -11.21 -3.87
C ARG A 306 -14.13 -11.83 -4.88
N LEU A 307 -13.31 -12.78 -4.43
CA LEU A 307 -12.31 -13.45 -5.26
C LEU A 307 -12.38 -14.97 -5.01
N GLU A 308 -12.73 -15.71 -6.03
CA GLU A 308 -12.81 -17.16 -6.00
C GLU A 308 -11.48 -17.81 -6.37
N ARG A 309 -11.27 -19.05 -5.91
CA ARG A 309 -10.08 -19.82 -6.28
C ARG A 309 -10.00 -20.02 -7.79
N GLY A 310 -8.86 -19.73 -8.38
CA GLY A 310 -8.63 -19.76 -9.82
C GLY A 310 -8.97 -18.44 -10.52
N GLY A 311 -9.57 -17.47 -9.84
CA GLY A 311 -9.84 -16.14 -10.38
C GLY A 311 -8.57 -15.35 -10.69
N LEU A 312 -8.62 -14.45 -11.65
CA LEU A 312 -7.53 -13.54 -12.00
C LEU A 312 -7.64 -12.23 -11.20
N LEU A 313 -6.74 -12.10 -10.23
CA LEU A 313 -6.55 -10.88 -9.46
C LEU A 313 -5.58 -9.95 -10.19
N CYS A 314 -5.96 -8.69 -10.36
CA CYS A 314 -5.09 -7.62 -10.81
C CYS A 314 -4.87 -6.62 -9.68
N LEU A 315 -3.61 -6.36 -9.34
CA LEU A 315 -3.20 -5.31 -8.42
C LEU A 315 -2.54 -4.18 -9.21
N CYS A 316 -2.83 -2.91 -8.90
CA CYS A 316 -2.13 -1.78 -9.51
C CYS A 316 -1.99 -0.60 -8.56
N ALA A 317 -0.89 0.13 -8.65
CA ALA A 317 -0.60 1.30 -7.84
C ALA A 317 0.14 2.37 -8.64
N PHE A 318 0.00 3.60 -8.14
CA PHE A 318 0.77 4.75 -8.55
C PHE A 318 1.04 5.62 -7.31
N GLY A 319 2.22 6.19 -7.19
CA GLY A 319 2.59 7.02 -6.04
C GLY A 319 3.77 7.94 -6.30
N SER A 320 4.17 8.60 -5.21
CA SER A 320 5.31 9.51 -5.20
C SER A 320 6.57 8.86 -5.80
N GLY A 321 7.36 9.69 -6.48
CA GLY A 321 8.60 9.30 -7.09
C GLY A 321 8.79 9.81 -8.53
N PHE A 322 7.92 9.74 -9.60
CA PHE A 322 6.79 8.83 -9.48
C PHE A 322 7.22 7.38 -9.53
N THR A 323 6.48 6.53 -8.83
CA THR A 323 6.60 5.08 -8.93
C THR A 323 5.23 4.47 -9.22
N TRP A 324 5.17 3.41 -10.03
CA TRP A 324 3.94 2.69 -10.30
C TRP A 324 4.22 1.23 -10.61
N GLY A 325 3.18 0.43 -10.58
CA GLY A 325 3.29 -0.97 -10.94
C GLY A 325 1.97 -1.68 -10.99
N SER A 326 2.02 -2.90 -11.52
CA SER A 326 0.94 -3.87 -11.51
C SER A 326 1.45 -5.28 -11.22
N ALA A 327 0.55 -6.14 -10.77
CA ALA A 327 0.77 -7.56 -10.64
C ALA A 327 -0.48 -8.32 -11.06
N LEU A 328 -0.31 -9.40 -11.82
CA LEU A 328 -1.35 -10.38 -12.09
C LEU A 328 -1.10 -11.65 -11.29
N VAL A 329 -2.13 -12.08 -10.60
CA VAL A 329 -2.09 -13.25 -9.71
C VAL A 329 -3.25 -14.18 -10.03
N ARG A 330 -2.98 -15.45 -10.30
CA ARG A 330 -4.00 -16.47 -10.33
C ARG A 330 -4.23 -16.97 -8.91
N TRP A 331 -5.41 -16.67 -8.38
CA TRP A 331 -5.74 -16.88 -6.95
C TRP A 331 -5.86 -18.34 -6.52
#